data_c0e7ff101f8caac03c602c4a4b862f01
#
_entry.id   c0e7ff101f8caac03c602c4a4b862f01
#
_cell.length_a   1.000
_cell.length_b   1.000
_cell.length_c   1.000
_cell.angle_alpha   90.00
_cell.angle_beta   90.00
_cell.angle_gamma   90.00
#
_symmetry.space_group_name_H-M   'P 1'
#
loop_
_entity.id
_entity.type
_entity.pdbx_description
1 polymer ?
#
loop_
_entity_poly.entity_id
_entity_poly.type
_entity_poly.pdbx_seq_one_letter_code
_entity_poly.pdbx_strand_id
1 'polypeptide(L)'
;SFLSASKERRDLLLCQREPTIDESQKLCGDYGSFNTLVARAKQARDIFLVIGPPGTGKTSFGLLNILKEELTNPTANVVLLSYTNRAVDEICSKLVESNIDFLRIGSELNCDKAFSDHLLCNRAKDCRNARAVSELIANTRVFCATTSALNANIHLLKIKHFDLAIIDESSQILEPHLIGLLAAHTSTTQNSQLKIQNSIGRFVLIGDHKQLPAVVQQTAEESRVDEP
;
A
#
# COMPACT_ATOMS: atom_id res chain seq x y z
N SER A 1 -8.12 -8.35 12.71
CA SER A 1 -9.24 -7.42 12.74
C SER A 1 -8.82 -6.07 13.33
N PHE A 2 -9.57 -5.01 13.09
CA PHE A 2 -9.28 -3.68 13.63
C PHE A 2 -9.12 -3.67 15.17
N LEU A 3 -10.00 -4.37 15.87
CA LEU A 3 -9.99 -4.43 17.34
C LEU A 3 -8.72 -5.04 17.93
N SER A 4 -8.03 -5.88 17.18
CA SER A 4 -6.79 -6.54 17.63
C SER A 4 -5.51 -5.84 17.15
N ALA A 5 -5.63 -4.74 16.39
CA ALA A 5 -4.49 -3.90 16.02
C ALA A 5 -3.85 -3.21 17.25
N SER A 6 -2.64 -2.68 17.11
CA SER A 6 -1.99 -1.92 18.17
C SER A 6 -2.84 -0.73 18.61
N LYS A 7 -2.72 -0.36 19.90
CA LYS A 7 -3.49 0.78 20.43
C LYS A 7 -3.19 2.05 19.66
N GLU A 8 -1.92 2.34 19.41
CA GLU A 8 -1.47 3.53 18.67
C GLU A 8 -2.11 3.60 17.27
N ARG A 9 -2.23 2.44 16.58
CA ARG A 9 -2.87 2.38 15.26
C ARG A 9 -4.37 2.61 15.34
N ARG A 10 -5.05 2.04 16.34
CA ARG A 10 -6.48 2.29 16.55
C ARG A 10 -6.78 3.74 16.89
N ASP A 11 -6.03 4.32 17.84
CA ASP A 11 -6.18 5.71 18.25
C ASP A 11 -5.99 6.67 17.06
N LEU A 12 -5.01 6.37 16.17
CA LEU A 12 -4.80 7.13 14.94
C LEU A 12 -6.01 7.04 13.99
N LEU A 13 -6.50 5.81 13.73
CA LEU A 13 -7.61 5.59 12.80
C LEU A 13 -8.95 6.11 13.34
N LEU A 14 -9.10 6.22 14.65
CA LEU A 14 -10.26 6.82 15.33
C LEU A 14 -10.09 8.33 15.57
N CYS A 15 -9.06 8.95 15.00
CA CYS A 15 -8.74 10.38 15.20
C CYS A 15 -8.57 10.76 16.68
N GLN A 16 -8.17 9.82 17.54
CA GLN A 16 -7.89 10.05 18.96
C GLN A 16 -6.44 10.47 19.23
N ARG A 17 -5.60 10.42 18.22
CA ARG A 17 -4.27 11.03 18.20
C ARG A 17 -3.95 11.58 16.81
N GLU A 18 -3.10 12.60 16.78
CA GLU A 18 -2.58 13.16 15.55
C GLU A 18 -1.51 12.24 14.90
N PRO A 19 -1.37 12.26 13.55
CA PRO A 19 -0.26 11.62 12.88
C PRO A 19 1.09 12.16 13.35
N THR A 20 2.08 11.30 13.46
CA THR A 20 3.42 11.66 13.89
C THR A 20 4.28 12.11 12.71
N ILE A 21 5.02 13.19 12.87
CA ILE A 21 5.96 13.74 11.89
C ILE A 21 7.37 13.74 12.47
N ASP A 22 8.34 13.32 11.67
CA ASP A 22 9.76 13.36 12.01
C ASP A 22 10.49 14.31 11.04
N GLU A 23 10.61 15.55 11.42
CA GLU A 23 11.26 16.61 10.61
C GLU A 23 12.77 16.40 10.43
N SER A 24 13.38 15.48 11.19
CA SER A 24 14.81 15.16 11.03
C SER A 24 15.12 14.40 9.75
N GLN A 25 14.10 13.80 9.13
CA GLN A 25 14.23 13.04 7.89
C GLN A 25 14.49 13.98 6.71
N LYS A 26 15.64 13.79 6.05
CA LYS A 26 16.04 14.56 4.87
C LYS A 26 15.96 13.69 3.62
N LEU A 27 15.73 14.32 2.48
CA LEU A 27 15.77 13.63 1.18
C LEU A 27 17.20 13.13 0.91
N CYS A 28 17.25 11.95 0.29
CA CYS A 28 18.49 11.37 -0.26
C CYS A 28 18.65 11.74 -1.74
N GLY A 29 17.53 11.87 -2.48
CA GLY A 29 17.48 12.19 -3.90
C GLY A 29 17.01 13.63 -4.18
N ASP A 30 17.10 14.02 -5.46
CA ASP A 30 16.49 15.24 -5.98
C ASP A 30 15.35 14.87 -6.93
N TYR A 31 14.15 15.36 -6.64
CA TYR A 31 12.91 15.09 -7.35
C TYR A 31 12.31 16.36 -7.99
N GLY A 32 13.11 17.41 -8.12
CA GLY A 32 12.74 18.68 -8.75
C GLY A 32 11.52 19.32 -8.06
N SER A 33 10.48 19.62 -8.83
CA SER A 33 9.24 20.23 -8.30
C SER A 33 8.50 19.38 -7.25
N PHE A 34 8.81 18.08 -7.15
CA PHE A 34 8.21 17.17 -6.17
C PHE A 34 8.98 17.05 -4.85
N ASN A 35 10.12 17.73 -4.69
CA ASN A 35 10.94 17.66 -3.48
C ASN A 35 10.15 17.91 -2.19
N THR A 36 9.31 18.93 -2.17
CA THR A 36 8.48 19.25 -0.99
C THR A 36 7.50 18.12 -0.67
N LEU A 37 6.85 17.54 -1.70
CA LEU A 37 5.92 16.44 -1.52
C LEU A 37 6.64 15.20 -0.97
N VAL A 38 7.75 14.81 -1.59
CA VAL A 38 8.52 13.62 -1.21
C VAL A 38 9.11 13.78 0.19
N ALA A 39 9.62 14.97 0.54
CA ALA A 39 10.13 15.26 1.88
C ALA A 39 9.04 15.07 2.96
N ARG A 40 7.87 15.66 2.75
CA ARG A 40 6.74 15.51 3.69
C ARG A 40 6.26 14.07 3.80
N ALA A 41 6.17 13.35 2.68
CA ALA A 41 5.82 11.93 2.68
C ALA A 41 6.84 11.09 3.46
N LYS A 42 8.15 11.40 3.35
CA LYS A 42 9.22 10.73 4.11
C LYS A 42 9.17 11.05 5.61
N GLN A 43 8.83 12.28 5.96
CA GLN A 43 8.73 12.74 7.34
C GLN A 43 7.52 12.17 8.08
N ALA A 44 6.44 11.83 7.38
CA ALA A 44 5.26 11.22 7.99
C ALA A 44 5.56 9.79 8.48
N ARG A 45 5.28 9.53 9.75
CA ARG A 45 5.57 8.23 10.39
C ARG A 45 4.38 7.27 10.39
N ASP A 46 3.19 7.79 10.16
CA ASP A 46 1.95 7.01 10.22
C ASP A 46 1.19 7.05 8.89
N ILE A 47 0.52 8.16 8.64
CA ILE A 47 -0.32 8.38 7.45
C ILE A 47 0.00 9.75 6.85
N PHE A 48 0.12 9.81 5.53
CA PHE A 48 0.29 11.03 4.77
C PHE A 48 -0.74 11.08 3.64
N LEU A 49 -1.46 12.19 3.53
CA LEU A 49 -2.48 12.40 2.50
C LEU A 49 -1.94 13.29 1.39
N VAL A 50 -2.03 12.81 0.15
CA VAL A 50 -1.70 13.58 -1.06
C VAL A 50 -3.00 13.87 -1.79
N ILE A 51 -3.46 15.10 -1.70
CA ILE A 51 -4.70 15.55 -2.31
C ILE A 51 -4.37 16.49 -3.47
N GLY A 52 -4.99 16.27 -4.61
CA GLY A 52 -4.85 17.16 -5.76
C GLY A 52 -5.73 16.73 -6.93
N PRO A 53 -6.06 17.67 -7.83
CA PRO A 53 -6.92 17.40 -8.98
C PRO A 53 -6.27 16.41 -9.97
N PRO A 54 -7.07 15.85 -10.91
CA PRO A 54 -6.57 15.02 -11.98
C PRO A 54 -5.51 15.77 -12.83
N GLY A 55 -4.57 15.05 -13.40
CA GLY A 55 -3.57 15.62 -14.32
C GLY A 55 -2.41 16.36 -13.65
N THR A 56 -2.35 16.44 -12.32
CA THR A 56 -1.23 17.09 -11.59
C THR A 56 0.01 16.19 -11.44
N GLY A 57 0.01 15.01 -12.04
CA GLY A 57 1.15 14.08 -11.97
C GLY A 57 1.26 13.31 -10.64
N LYS A 58 0.22 13.29 -9.78
CA LYS A 58 0.25 12.57 -8.49
C LYS A 58 0.64 11.10 -8.66
N THR A 59 -0.04 10.39 -9.56
CA THR A 59 0.19 8.98 -9.83
C THR A 59 1.49 8.77 -10.61
N SER A 60 1.71 9.54 -11.68
CA SER A 60 2.85 9.33 -12.58
C SER A 60 4.19 9.74 -11.99
N PHE A 61 4.24 10.84 -11.23
CA PHE A 61 5.49 11.38 -10.69
C PHE A 61 5.51 11.38 -9.16
N GLY A 62 4.41 11.74 -8.50
CA GLY A 62 4.34 11.80 -7.04
C GLY A 62 4.59 10.44 -6.41
N LEU A 63 3.80 9.43 -6.80
CA LEU A 63 3.94 8.06 -6.31
C LEU A 63 5.34 7.50 -6.59
N LEU A 64 5.81 7.64 -7.85
CA LEU A 64 7.09 7.07 -8.27
C LEU A 64 8.28 7.72 -7.54
N ASN A 65 8.25 9.04 -7.30
CA ASN A 65 9.31 9.73 -6.59
C ASN A 65 9.33 9.38 -5.11
N ILE A 66 8.15 9.22 -4.48
CA ILE A 66 8.06 8.73 -3.08
C ILE A 66 8.63 7.31 -3.01
N LEU A 67 8.28 6.43 -3.95
CA LEU A 67 8.83 5.08 -4.02
C LEU A 67 10.36 5.10 -4.19
N LYS A 68 10.89 5.89 -5.14
CA LYS A 68 12.35 6.00 -5.38
C LYS A 68 13.09 6.48 -4.13
N GLU A 69 12.54 7.46 -3.43
CA GLU A 69 13.12 7.94 -2.17
C GLU A 69 13.11 6.83 -1.10
N GLU A 70 12.03 6.08 -0.96
CA GLU A 70 11.98 4.97 0.00
C GLU A 70 12.99 3.88 -0.33
N LEU A 71 13.14 3.55 -1.62
CA LEU A 71 14.08 2.55 -2.09
C LEU A 71 15.56 2.95 -1.94
N THR A 72 15.89 4.19 -1.59
CA THR A 72 17.24 4.59 -1.19
C THR A 72 17.70 3.85 0.07
N ASN A 73 16.75 3.46 0.93
CA ASN A 73 17.02 2.49 1.99
C ASN A 73 17.04 1.07 1.38
N PRO A 74 18.17 0.35 1.40
CA PRO A 74 18.30 -0.95 0.75
C PRO A 74 17.44 -2.06 1.39
N THR A 75 16.97 -1.87 2.61
CA THR A 75 16.13 -2.84 3.32
C THR A 75 14.63 -2.54 3.25
N ALA A 76 14.25 -1.37 2.73
CA ALA A 76 12.84 -0.97 2.67
C ALA A 76 12.03 -1.84 1.70
N ASN A 77 10.85 -2.23 2.15
CA ASN A 77 9.85 -2.97 1.38
C ASN A 77 8.61 -2.11 1.19
N VAL A 78 8.12 -2.01 -0.04
CA VAL A 78 7.01 -1.13 -0.39
C VAL A 78 5.92 -1.92 -1.09
N VAL A 79 4.66 -1.66 -0.73
CA VAL A 79 3.51 -2.15 -1.47
C VAL A 79 2.76 -0.98 -2.11
N LEU A 80 2.53 -1.08 -3.41
CA LEU A 80 1.79 -0.11 -4.22
C LEU A 80 0.40 -0.65 -4.48
N LEU A 81 -0.60 0.10 -4.10
CA LEU A 81 -1.99 -0.32 -4.16
C LEU A 81 -2.82 0.67 -4.96
N SER A 82 -3.84 0.17 -5.64
CA SER A 82 -4.88 1.00 -6.22
C SER A 82 -6.24 0.30 -6.17
N TYR A 83 -7.30 1.02 -6.53
CA TYR A 83 -8.65 0.47 -6.54
C TYR A 83 -8.87 -0.47 -7.72
N THR A 84 -8.39 -0.12 -8.92
CA THR A 84 -8.65 -0.88 -10.17
C THR A 84 -7.41 -1.61 -10.67
N ASN A 85 -7.63 -2.72 -11.39
CA ASN A 85 -6.55 -3.44 -12.07
C ASN A 85 -5.84 -2.56 -13.11
N ARG A 86 -6.60 -1.73 -13.83
CA ARG A 86 -6.04 -0.79 -14.82
C ARG A 86 -5.06 0.19 -14.17
N ALA A 87 -5.43 0.78 -13.05
CA ALA A 87 -4.55 1.70 -12.33
C ALA A 87 -3.29 0.98 -11.81
N VAL A 88 -3.42 -0.28 -11.34
CA VAL A 88 -2.25 -1.10 -11.00
C VAL A 88 -1.38 -1.38 -12.22
N ASP A 89 -1.95 -1.63 -13.39
CA ASP A 89 -1.18 -1.83 -14.63
C ASP A 89 -0.43 -0.56 -15.04
N GLU A 90 -1.02 0.62 -14.88
CA GLU A 90 -0.36 1.91 -15.09
C GLU A 90 0.83 2.11 -14.12
N ILE A 91 0.70 1.69 -12.85
CA ILE A 91 1.81 1.67 -11.91
C ILE A 91 2.89 0.69 -12.36
N CYS A 92 2.53 -0.53 -12.76
CA CYS A 92 3.47 -1.53 -13.27
C CYS A 92 4.27 -1.03 -14.48
N SER A 93 3.61 -0.34 -15.44
CA SER A 93 4.27 0.29 -16.58
C SER A 93 5.37 1.25 -16.14
N LYS A 94 5.10 2.10 -15.14
CA LYS A 94 6.08 3.06 -14.61
C LYS A 94 7.25 2.39 -13.90
N LEU A 95 7.02 1.27 -13.24
CA LEU A 95 8.09 0.48 -12.62
C LEU A 95 8.99 -0.14 -13.67
N VAL A 96 8.43 -0.73 -14.74
CA VAL A 96 9.19 -1.25 -15.87
C VAL A 96 10.03 -0.16 -16.54
N GLU A 97 9.41 1.00 -16.86
CA GLU A 97 10.11 2.16 -17.43
C GLU A 97 11.27 2.66 -16.53
N SER A 98 11.16 2.46 -15.21
CA SER A 98 12.16 2.87 -14.21
C SER A 98 13.15 1.76 -13.85
N ASN A 99 13.09 0.58 -14.48
CA ASN A 99 13.89 -0.60 -14.15
C ASN A 99 13.80 -1.01 -12.67
N ILE A 100 12.62 -0.90 -12.09
CA ILE A 100 12.35 -1.35 -10.71
C ILE A 100 11.71 -2.72 -10.78
N ASP A 101 12.36 -3.75 -10.20
CA ASP A 101 11.77 -5.09 -10.09
C ASP A 101 10.64 -5.11 -9.07
N PHE A 102 9.57 -5.86 -9.38
CA PHE A 102 8.40 -5.97 -8.53
C PHE A 102 7.68 -7.30 -8.70
N LEU A 103 6.85 -7.65 -7.72
CA LEU A 103 5.86 -8.72 -7.82
C LEU A 103 4.44 -8.13 -7.84
N ARG A 104 3.63 -8.61 -8.78
CA ARG A 104 2.21 -8.29 -8.84
C ARG A 104 1.38 -9.37 -8.17
N ILE A 105 0.52 -8.97 -7.24
CA ILE A 105 -0.47 -9.86 -6.60
C ILE A 105 -1.78 -9.73 -7.38
N GLY A 106 -2.29 -10.84 -7.87
CA GLY A 106 -3.52 -10.88 -8.66
C GLY A 106 -3.61 -12.15 -9.48
N SER A 107 -4.58 -12.21 -10.39
CA SER A 107 -4.76 -13.31 -11.34
C SER A 107 -4.40 -12.88 -12.77
N GLU A 108 -4.06 -13.84 -13.61
CA GLU A 108 -3.78 -13.62 -15.03
C GLU A 108 -4.96 -12.98 -15.78
N LEU A 109 -6.20 -13.28 -15.37
CA LEU A 109 -7.41 -12.73 -15.98
C LEU A 109 -7.57 -11.22 -15.75
N ASN A 110 -6.98 -10.71 -14.68
CA ASN A 110 -7.14 -9.33 -14.23
C ASN A 110 -5.83 -8.51 -14.36
N CYS A 111 -4.87 -9.01 -15.13
CA CYS A 111 -3.58 -8.42 -15.34
C CYS A 111 -3.36 -8.19 -16.84
N ASP A 112 -2.80 -7.06 -17.23
CA ASP A 112 -2.33 -6.89 -18.60
C ASP A 112 -1.26 -7.94 -18.91
N LYS A 113 -1.34 -8.53 -20.10
CA LYS A 113 -0.38 -9.57 -20.56
C LYS A 113 1.08 -9.11 -20.49
N ALA A 114 1.32 -7.82 -20.68
CA ALA A 114 2.66 -7.23 -20.58
C ALA A 114 3.29 -7.41 -19.19
N PHE A 115 2.50 -7.64 -18.15
CA PHE A 115 2.96 -7.78 -16.76
C PHE A 115 2.74 -9.20 -16.19
N SER A 116 2.33 -10.16 -17.03
CA SER A 116 2.07 -11.54 -16.61
C SER A 116 3.28 -12.20 -15.95
N ASP A 117 4.48 -11.90 -16.44
CA ASP A 117 5.74 -12.43 -15.89
C ASP A 117 6.10 -11.88 -14.51
N HIS A 118 5.46 -10.77 -14.10
CA HIS A 118 5.61 -10.19 -12.76
C HIS A 118 4.58 -10.73 -11.76
N LEU A 119 3.58 -11.51 -12.21
CA LEU A 119 2.61 -12.10 -11.30
C LEU A 119 3.28 -13.07 -10.33
N LEU A 120 2.98 -12.92 -9.03
CA LEU A 120 3.50 -13.80 -7.99
C LEU A 120 3.18 -15.28 -8.29
N CYS A 121 1.96 -15.58 -8.76
CA CYS A 121 1.57 -16.94 -9.13
C CYS A 121 2.41 -17.51 -10.28
N ASN A 122 2.83 -16.69 -11.26
CA ASN A 122 3.66 -17.15 -12.37
C ASN A 122 5.12 -17.31 -11.95
N ARG A 123 5.68 -16.30 -11.26
CA ARG A 123 7.04 -16.40 -10.71
C ARG A 123 7.19 -17.58 -9.74
N ALA A 124 6.12 -17.92 -9.01
CA ALA A 124 6.12 -19.08 -8.09
C ALA A 124 6.12 -20.42 -8.82
N LYS A 125 5.62 -20.51 -10.07
CA LYS A 125 5.68 -21.76 -10.89
C LYS A 125 7.12 -22.18 -11.19
N ASP A 126 8.02 -21.22 -11.30
CA ASP A 126 9.44 -21.46 -11.57
C ASP A 126 10.22 -21.87 -10.30
N CYS A 127 9.58 -21.76 -9.14
CA CYS A 127 10.18 -22.12 -7.87
C CYS A 127 10.09 -23.63 -7.61
N ARG A 128 11.21 -24.25 -7.25
CA ARG A 128 11.29 -25.71 -7.05
C ARG A 128 10.51 -26.21 -5.83
N ASN A 129 10.28 -25.37 -4.84
CA ASN A 129 9.61 -25.72 -3.57
C ASN A 129 9.12 -24.49 -2.84
N ALA A 130 8.35 -24.69 -1.76
CA ALA A 130 7.80 -23.63 -0.92
C ALA A 130 8.86 -22.69 -0.32
N ARG A 131 10.07 -23.19 -0.04
CA ARG A 131 11.17 -22.39 0.46
C ARG A 131 11.63 -21.37 -0.59
N ALA A 132 11.78 -21.79 -1.84
CA ALA A 132 12.14 -20.90 -2.94
C ALA A 132 11.07 -19.80 -3.18
N VAL A 133 9.78 -20.14 -3.01
CA VAL A 133 8.70 -19.13 -3.04
C VAL A 133 8.85 -18.14 -1.88
N SER A 134 9.13 -18.61 -0.68
CA SER A 134 9.36 -17.74 0.48
C SER A 134 10.57 -16.83 0.28
N GLU A 135 11.65 -17.33 -0.31
CA GLU A 135 12.86 -16.57 -0.65
C GLU A 135 12.55 -15.51 -1.75
N LEU A 136 11.75 -15.86 -2.76
CA LEU A 136 11.28 -14.92 -3.77
C LEU A 136 10.51 -13.76 -3.12
N ILE A 137 9.55 -14.06 -2.23
CA ILE A 137 8.78 -13.05 -1.51
C ILE A 137 9.68 -12.21 -0.60
N ALA A 138 10.60 -12.84 0.13
CA ALA A 138 11.50 -12.15 1.05
C ALA A 138 12.43 -11.16 0.32
N ASN A 139 12.98 -11.57 -0.83
CA ASN A 139 13.97 -10.79 -1.58
C ASN A 139 13.34 -9.71 -2.47
N THR A 140 12.07 -9.82 -2.83
CA THR A 140 11.39 -8.77 -3.61
C THR A 140 11.00 -7.61 -2.71
N ARG A 141 11.40 -6.41 -3.10
CA ARG A 141 11.19 -5.19 -2.30
C ARG A 141 9.91 -4.44 -2.65
N VAL A 142 9.43 -4.53 -3.88
CA VAL A 142 8.26 -3.81 -4.37
C VAL A 142 7.16 -4.79 -4.76
N PHE A 143 5.97 -4.55 -4.27
CA PHE A 143 4.77 -5.32 -4.60
C PHE A 143 3.69 -4.39 -5.14
N CYS A 144 2.91 -4.88 -6.12
CA CYS A 144 1.77 -4.16 -6.70
C CYS A 144 0.52 -5.00 -6.60
N ALA A 145 -0.60 -4.39 -6.21
CA ALA A 145 -1.88 -5.08 -6.12
C ALA A 145 -3.06 -4.11 -6.19
N THR A 146 -4.24 -4.64 -6.46
CA THR A 146 -5.46 -3.94 -6.02
C THR A 146 -5.66 -4.14 -4.52
N THR A 147 -6.33 -3.19 -3.86
CA THR A 147 -6.68 -3.35 -2.43
C THR A 147 -7.48 -4.63 -2.19
N SER A 148 -8.38 -5.00 -3.11
CA SER A 148 -9.15 -6.24 -3.03
C SER A 148 -8.26 -7.47 -3.17
N ALA A 149 -7.29 -7.48 -4.10
CA ALA A 149 -6.36 -8.60 -4.27
C ALA A 149 -5.47 -8.79 -3.05
N LEU A 150 -4.97 -7.70 -2.44
CA LEU A 150 -4.18 -7.80 -1.22
C LEU A 150 -5.02 -8.28 -0.03
N ASN A 151 -6.26 -7.79 0.13
CA ASN A 151 -7.19 -8.28 1.15
C ASN A 151 -7.50 -9.77 1.00
N ALA A 152 -7.69 -10.26 -0.24
CA ALA A 152 -7.87 -11.69 -0.51
C ALA A 152 -6.61 -12.52 -0.18
N ASN A 153 -5.44 -11.90 -0.22
CA ASN A 153 -4.14 -12.50 0.10
C ASN A 153 -3.54 -11.96 1.40
N ILE A 154 -4.36 -11.61 2.36
CA ILE A 154 -3.96 -10.97 3.63
C ILE A 154 -2.90 -11.77 4.41
N HIS A 155 -2.81 -13.08 4.18
CA HIS A 155 -1.79 -13.93 4.76
C HIS A 155 -0.36 -13.54 4.32
N LEU A 156 -0.19 -12.87 3.16
CA LEU A 156 1.09 -12.31 2.74
C LEU A 156 1.63 -11.33 3.78
N LEU A 157 0.76 -10.53 4.39
CA LEU A 157 1.11 -9.56 5.43
C LEU A 157 1.55 -10.22 6.75
N LYS A 158 1.39 -11.55 6.88
CA LYS A 158 1.94 -12.31 8.02
C LYS A 158 3.38 -12.77 7.81
N ILE A 159 3.81 -12.87 6.55
CA ILE A 159 5.14 -13.38 6.18
C ILE A 159 6.05 -12.29 5.63
N LYS A 160 5.49 -11.15 5.21
CA LYS A 160 6.22 -9.99 4.68
C LYS A 160 5.77 -8.72 5.39
N HIS A 161 6.73 -8.03 5.98
CA HIS A 161 6.54 -6.67 6.49
C HIS A 161 6.78 -5.66 5.37
N PHE A 162 5.93 -4.64 5.29
CA PHE A 162 6.11 -3.51 4.40
C PHE A 162 6.34 -2.23 5.22
N ASP A 163 7.42 -1.51 4.92
CA ASP A 163 7.74 -0.26 5.58
C ASP A 163 6.76 0.84 5.15
N LEU A 164 6.34 0.79 3.87
CA LEU A 164 5.43 1.76 3.28
C LEU A 164 4.38 1.08 2.40
N ALA A 165 3.13 1.50 2.53
CA ALA A 165 2.10 1.30 1.51
C ALA A 165 1.77 2.63 0.85
N ILE A 166 1.80 2.69 -0.49
CA ILE A 166 1.29 3.83 -1.26
C ILE A 166 -0.01 3.37 -1.92
N ILE A 167 -1.10 4.05 -1.61
CA ILE A 167 -2.44 3.71 -2.09
C ILE A 167 -2.90 4.83 -3.01
N ASP A 168 -2.91 4.54 -4.30
CA ASP A 168 -3.42 5.46 -5.32
C ASP A 168 -4.93 5.33 -5.51
N GLU A 169 -5.57 6.38 -5.98
CA GLU A 169 -7.03 6.49 -6.11
C GLU A 169 -7.77 6.15 -4.80
N SER A 170 -7.17 6.49 -3.65
CA SER A 170 -7.69 6.13 -2.33
C SER A 170 -9.08 6.70 -2.03
N SER A 171 -9.47 7.78 -2.68
CA SER A 171 -10.83 8.36 -2.58
C SER A 171 -11.94 7.49 -3.19
N GLN A 172 -11.57 6.50 -4.02
CA GLN A 172 -12.52 5.54 -4.61
C GLN A 172 -12.67 4.25 -3.79
N ILE A 173 -11.90 4.11 -2.70
CA ILE A 173 -11.89 2.89 -1.89
C ILE A 173 -12.85 3.07 -0.72
N LEU A 174 -13.78 2.14 -0.55
CA LEU A 174 -14.66 2.11 0.60
C LEU A 174 -13.86 1.87 1.88
N GLU A 175 -14.22 2.59 2.94
CA GLU A 175 -13.54 2.54 4.24
C GLU A 175 -13.36 1.12 4.80
N PRO A 176 -14.33 0.20 4.76
CA PRO A 176 -14.15 -1.17 5.26
C PRO A 176 -13.01 -1.93 4.57
N HIS A 177 -12.81 -1.69 3.26
CA HIS A 177 -11.71 -2.32 2.51
C HIS A 177 -10.35 -1.73 2.88
N LEU A 178 -10.31 -0.43 3.18
CA LEU A 178 -9.09 0.26 3.55
C LEU A 178 -8.69 -0.04 4.99
N ILE A 179 -9.65 -0.02 5.92
CA ILE A 179 -9.38 -0.21 7.35
C ILE A 179 -8.77 -1.58 7.66
N GLY A 180 -9.13 -2.60 6.88
CA GLY A 180 -8.54 -3.94 6.98
C GLY A 180 -7.03 -3.93 6.74
N LEU A 181 -6.56 -3.16 5.77
CA LEU A 181 -5.15 -3.00 5.44
C LEU A 181 -4.44 -2.07 6.43
N LEU A 182 -5.07 -0.95 6.77
CA LEU A 182 -4.50 0.02 7.73
C LEU A 182 -4.29 -0.60 9.11
N ALA A 183 -5.15 -1.52 9.53
CA ALA A 183 -5.11 -2.21 10.81
C ALA A 183 -4.38 -3.57 10.75
N ALA A 184 -3.83 -3.98 9.60
CA ALA A 184 -3.17 -5.26 9.45
C ALA A 184 -1.95 -5.39 10.40
N HIS A 185 -1.89 -6.49 11.12
CA HIS A 185 -0.83 -6.75 12.10
C HIS A 185 -0.49 -8.24 12.18
N THR A 186 0.69 -8.53 12.69
CA THR A 186 1.13 -9.85 13.11
C THR A 186 1.26 -9.89 14.62
N SER A 187 0.96 -11.05 15.22
CA SER A 187 1.11 -11.27 16.65
C SER A 187 2.13 -12.39 16.86
N THR A 188 3.13 -12.12 17.67
CA THR A 188 4.14 -13.11 18.06
C THR A 188 4.19 -13.22 19.58
N THR A 189 4.35 -14.44 20.11
CA THR A 189 4.54 -14.64 21.54
C THR A 189 6.03 -14.81 21.81
N GLN A 190 6.61 -13.89 22.56
CA GLN A 190 7.98 -13.97 23.05
C GLN A 190 7.98 -13.87 24.57
N ASN A 191 8.67 -14.81 25.25
CA ASN A 191 8.75 -14.84 26.73
C ASN A 191 7.38 -14.70 27.41
N SER A 192 6.36 -15.44 26.93
CA SER A 192 4.98 -15.39 27.42
C SER A 192 4.29 -14.02 27.28
N GLN A 193 4.86 -13.09 26.54
CA GLN A 193 4.25 -11.80 26.21
C GLN A 193 3.81 -11.77 24.74
N LEU A 194 2.59 -11.28 24.50
CA LEU A 194 2.06 -11.05 23.17
C LEU A 194 2.64 -9.74 22.62
N LYS A 195 3.43 -9.83 21.56
CA LYS A 195 3.89 -8.66 20.80
C LYS A 195 3.03 -8.51 19.53
N ILE A 196 2.43 -7.35 19.37
CA ILE A 196 1.68 -6.97 18.18
C ILE A 196 2.58 -6.05 17.35
N GLN A 197 2.80 -6.40 16.09
CA GLN A 197 3.54 -5.60 15.15
C GLN A 197 2.66 -5.30 13.94
N ASN A 198 2.56 -4.03 13.55
CA ASN A 198 1.86 -3.66 12.32
C ASN A 198 2.55 -4.31 11.12
N SER A 199 1.77 -4.93 10.23
CA SER A 199 2.30 -5.57 9.02
C SER A 199 2.75 -4.54 7.99
N ILE A 200 2.18 -3.34 8.05
CA ILE A 200 2.56 -2.18 7.23
C ILE A 200 2.91 -1.04 8.20
N GLY A 201 4.12 -0.49 8.05
CA GLY A 201 4.65 0.55 8.92
C GLY A 201 3.88 1.86 8.80
N ARG A 202 3.83 2.43 7.60
CA ARG A 202 3.18 3.71 7.30
C ARG A 202 2.47 3.70 5.95
N PHE A 203 1.62 4.71 5.74
CA PHE A 203 0.76 4.83 4.56
C PHE A 203 0.89 6.20 3.91
N VAL A 204 0.93 6.20 2.58
CA VAL A 204 0.69 7.39 1.76
C VAL A 204 -0.58 7.14 0.96
N LEU A 205 -1.60 7.96 1.17
CA LEU A 205 -2.89 7.89 0.50
C LEU A 205 -2.95 9.00 -0.53
N ILE A 206 -3.06 8.63 -1.80
CA ILE A 206 -3.13 9.57 -2.93
C ILE A 206 -4.56 9.55 -3.46
N GLY A 207 -5.18 10.70 -3.58
CA GLY A 207 -6.55 10.77 -4.06
C GLY A 207 -7.02 12.19 -4.39
N ASP A 208 -8.29 12.26 -4.76
CA ASP A 208 -8.99 13.51 -5.01
C ASP A 208 -10.42 13.39 -4.47
N HIS A 209 -10.69 14.08 -3.38
CA HIS A 209 -12.01 14.09 -2.73
C HIS A 209 -13.10 14.79 -3.56
N LYS A 210 -12.73 15.46 -4.67
CA LYS A 210 -13.67 16.07 -5.62
C LYS A 210 -14.01 15.18 -6.79
N GLN A 211 -13.36 14.00 -6.92
CA GLN A 211 -13.77 12.99 -7.89
C GLN A 211 -15.00 12.21 -7.39
N LEU A 212 -15.63 11.46 -8.30
CA LEU A 212 -16.75 10.60 -7.95
C LEU A 212 -16.36 9.66 -6.81
N PRO A 213 -17.19 9.56 -5.76
CA PRO A 213 -16.94 8.62 -4.67
C PRO A 213 -17.08 7.17 -5.15
N ALA A 214 -16.69 6.23 -4.30
CA ALA A 214 -16.94 4.82 -4.53
C ALA A 214 -18.43 4.57 -4.79
N VAL A 215 -18.72 3.71 -5.78
CA VAL A 215 -20.11 3.34 -6.08
C VAL A 215 -20.64 2.44 -4.97
N VAL A 216 -21.60 2.93 -4.21
CA VAL A 216 -22.35 2.15 -3.22
C VAL A 216 -23.57 1.57 -3.94
N GLN A 217 -23.65 0.23 -4.01
CA GLN A 217 -24.75 -0.45 -4.70
C GLN A 217 -25.97 -0.68 -3.80
N GLN A 218 -25.81 -0.61 -2.48
CA GLN A 218 -26.90 -0.78 -1.52
C GLN A 218 -27.53 0.58 -1.18
N THR A 219 -28.86 0.58 -1.11
CA THR A 219 -29.59 1.71 -0.53
C THR A 219 -29.51 1.68 1.00
N ALA A 220 -29.80 2.82 1.66
CA ALA A 220 -29.82 2.89 3.12
C ALA A 220 -30.82 1.87 3.73
N GLU A 221 -31.98 1.66 3.08
CA GLU A 221 -32.99 0.68 3.48
C GLU A 221 -32.48 -0.77 3.41
N GLU A 222 -31.73 -1.11 2.36
CA GLU A 222 -31.15 -2.46 2.19
C GLU A 222 -30.03 -2.71 3.18
N SER A 223 -29.24 -1.70 3.54
CA SER A 223 -28.11 -1.82 4.48
C SER A 223 -28.55 -1.94 5.93
N ARG A 224 -29.80 -1.57 6.26
CA ARG A 224 -30.35 -1.47 7.63
C ARG A 224 -29.50 -0.59 8.55
N VAL A 225 -28.78 0.35 7.99
CA VAL A 225 -28.03 1.35 8.74
C VAL A 225 -28.83 2.65 8.67
N ASP A 226 -29.21 3.16 9.83
CA ASP A 226 -29.83 4.47 9.91
C ASP A 226 -28.89 5.52 9.29
N GLU A 227 -29.45 6.42 8.50
CA GLU A 227 -28.68 7.52 7.93
C GLU A 227 -28.00 8.30 9.07
N PRO A 228 -26.74 8.73 8.91
CA PRO A 228 -26.04 9.52 9.92
C PRO A 228 -26.62 10.89 10.14
#